data_7aa11c48843efd84d33d69dee3e98f09
#
_entry.id   7aa11c48843efd84d33d69dee3e98f09
#
_cell.length_a   1.000
_cell.length_b   1.000
_cell.length_c   1.000
_cell.angle_alpha   90.00
_cell.angle_beta   90.00
_cell.angle_gamma   90.00
#
_symmetry.space_group_name_H-M   'P 1'
#
loop_
_entity.id
_entity.type
_entity.pdbx_description
1 polymer ?
#
loop_
_entity_poly.entity_id
_entity_poly.type
_entity_poly.pdbx_seq_one_letter_code
_entity_poly.pdbx_strand_id
1 'polypeptide(L)'
;MRLRHITGSEDFVANSEYVVHEPQQHRGHWSRGFFGNGNPIHVEIGMGKGQFITELARRNPDINYIGIERYDTVLMKAIHKRERMQEEGADLSNLIFMSIDARLLAEVFAENEVERIYLNFSDPWPKARQANRRLTSPVFMNVYSQFLEKDGELCFKTDNMDLFDYSLESIPEAGWTICAVTRDLHHDPAMNEGNVMTEYEEKFSAKGNPIYKLVAIQ
;
A
#
# COMPACT_ATOMS: atom_id res chain seq x y z
N MET A 1 10.89 13.43 -6.51
CA MET A 1 10.88 13.63 -7.99
C MET A 1 9.58 14.34 -8.35
N ARG A 2 9.61 15.44 -9.12
CA ARG A 2 8.37 16.14 -9.49
C ARG A 2 7.61 15.27 -10.51
N LEU A 3 6.43 14.79 -10.14
CA LEU A 3 5.53 14.07 -11.05
C LEU A 3 5.18 15.00 -12.22
N ARG A 4 5.46 14.57 -13.45
CA ARG A 4 5.00 15.29 -14.65
C ARG A 4 3.62 14.75 -14.98
N HIS A 5 2.66 15.65 -15.12
CA HIS A 5 1.33 15.31 -15.65
C HIS A 5 1.49 14.73 -17.05
N ILE A 6 0.83 13.61 -17.32
CA ILE A 6 0.72 13.03 -18.67
C ILE A 6 -0.69 13.31 -19.16
N THR A 7 -0.79 14.03 -20.27
CA THR A 7 -2.08 14.34 -20.91
C THR A 7 -2.84 13.05 -21.22
N GLY A 8 -4.12 12.99 -20.86
CA GLY A 8 -4.98 11.81 -21.07
C GLY A 8 -4.88 10.74 -19.97
N SER A 9 -4.03 10.92 -18.93
CA SER A 9 -3.97 9.96 -17.83
C SER A 9 -5.27 9.85 -17.04
N GLU A 10 -5.98 10.96 -16.86
CA GLU A 10 -7.27 11.00 -16.17
C GLU A 10 -8.33 10.20 -16.94
N ASP A 11 -8.48 10.47 -18.26
CA ASP A 11 -9.41 9.73 -19.12
C ASP A 11 -9.04 8.23 -19.19
N PHE A 12 -7.75 7.91 -19.25
CA PHE A 12 -7.28 6.53 -19.27
C PHE A 12 -7.67 5.78 -18.00
N VAL A 13 -7.42 6.39 -16.83
CA VAL A 13 -7.77 5.82 -15.52
C VAL A 13 -9.29 5.69 -15.39
N ALA A 14 -10.04 6.72 -15.79
CA ALA A 14 -11.50 6.74 -15.73
C ALA A 14 -12.20 5.67 -16.59
N ASN A 15 -11.53 5.17 -17.64
CA ASN A 15 -12.07 4.12 -18.51
C ASN A 15 -11.43 2.74 -18.29
N SER A 16 -10.55 2.58 -17.29
CA SER A 16 -9.89 1.32 -17.04
C SER A 16 -10.78 0.35 -16.25
N GLU A 17 -10.92 -0.87 -16.74
CA GLU A 17 -11.63 -1.97 -16.05
C GLU A 17 -10.93 -2.44 -14.76
N TYR A 18 -9.63 -2.09 -14.60
CA TYR A 18 -8.83 -2.46 -13.43
C TYR A 18 -8.92 -1.45 -12.30
N VAL A 19 -9.68 -0.37 -12.49
CA VAL A 19 -9.90 0.68 -11.49
C VAL A 19 -11.35 0.70 -11.03
N VAL A 20 -11.56 0.62 -9.73
CA VAL A 20 -12.89 0.75 -9.13
C VAL A 20 -13.17 2.23 -8.90
N HIS A 21 -14.19 2.76 -9.57
CA HIS A 21 -14.52 4.19 -9.58
C HIS A 21 -15.44 4.62 -8.43
N GLU A 22 -16.29 3.72 -7.95
CA GLU A 22 -17.23 3.96 -6.84
C GLU A 22 -17.00 2.94 -5.70
N PRO A 23 -15.81 2.95 -5.08
CA PRO A 23 -15.41 1.89 -4.16
C PRO A 23 -16.29 1.82 -2.90
N GLN A 24 -16.97 2.91 -2.52
CA GLN A 24 -17.88 2.96 -1.37
C GLN A 24 -19.08 2.00 -1.52
N GLN A 25 -19.47 1.68 -2.76
CA GLN A 25 -20.58 0.74 -3.04
C GLN A 25 -20.25 -0.71 -2.62
N HIS A 26 -18.96 -1.02 -2.48
CA HIS A 26 -18.48 -2.36 -2.11
C HIS A 26 -18.13 -2.49 -0.62
N ARG A 27 -18.35 -1.43 0.17
CA ARG A 27 -18.05 -1.40 1.60
C ARG A 27 -18.73 -2.57 2.34
N GLY A 28 -17.94 -3.40 3.03
CA GLY A 28 -18.40 -4.61 3.72
C GLY A 28 -18.62 -5.82 2.81
N HIS A 29 -18.33 -5.70 1.52
CA HIS A 29 -18.59 -6.74 0.52
C HIS A 29 -17.41 -6.99 -0.43
N TRP A 30 -16.21 -6.49 -0.14
CA TRP A 30 -15.06 -6.60 -1.03
C TRP A 30 -14.69 -8.05 -1.36
N SER A 31 -14.50 -8.89 -0.35
CA SER A 31 -14.04 -10.26 -0.55
C SER A 31 -15.10 -11.12 -1.25
N ARG A 32 -16.29 -11.23 -0.67
CA ARG A 32 -17.36 -12.12 -1.19
C ARG A 32 -18.18 -11.50 -2.31
N GLY A 33 -18.45 -10.21 -2.25
CA GLY A 33 -19.32 -9.53 -3.21
C GLY A 33 -18.57 -9.09 -4.45
N PHE A 34 -17.43 -8.40 -4.30
CA PHE A 34 -16.67 -7.89 -5.42
C PHE A 34 -15.73 -8.96 -6.04
N PHE A 35 -14.81 -9.53 -5.25
CA PHE A 35 -13.90 -10.58 -5.72
C PHE A 35 -14.58 -11.96 -5.87
N GLY A 36 -15.66 -12.20 -5.17
CA GLY A 36 -16.46 -13.42 -5.29
C GLY A 36 -15.84 -14.69 -4.71
N ASN A 37 -14.80 -14.58 -3.87
CA ASN A 37 -14.00 -15.74 -3.44
C ASN A 37 -13.90 -15.93 -1.91
N GLY A 38 -14.07 -14.89 -1.11
CA GLY A 38 -13.96 -14.96 0.35
C GLY A 38 -12.51 -14.89 0.88
N ASN A 39 -11.52 -14.62 0.04
CA ASN A 39 -10.12 -14.51 0.42
C ASN A 39 -9.86 -13.20 1.20
N PRO A 40 -8.83 -13.16 2.07
CA PRO A 40 -8.45 -11.96 2.81
C PRO A 40 -8.08 -10.78 1.87
N ILE A 41 -8.26 -9.56 2.37
CA ILE A 41 -7.97 -8.34 1.62
C ILE A 41 -6.67 -7.72 2.14
N HIS A 42 -5.70 -7.52 1.25
CA HIS A 42 -4.49 -6.76 1.51
C HIS A 42 -4.48 -5.47 0.69
N VAL A 43 -4.04 -4.37 1.29
CA VAL A 43 -4.06 -3.04 0.67
C VAL A 43 -2.67 -2.42 0.66
N GLU A 44 -2.20 -1.90 -0.47
CA GLU A 44 -1.03 -1.01 -0.53
C GLU A 44 -1.48 0.42 -0.74
N ILE A 45 -1.12 1.32 0.19
CA ILE A 45 -1.48 2.74 0.14
C ILE A 45 -0.28 3.55 -0.35
N GLY A 46 -0.47 4.28 -1.45
CA GLY A 46 0.60 4.96 -2.15
C GLY A 46 1.47 4.00 -2.96
N MET A 47 0.83 3.05 -3.67
CA MET A 47 1.51 1.96 -4.39
C MET A 47 2.44 2.42 -5.52
N GLY A 48 2.40 3.68 -5.90
CA GLY A 48 3.20 4.21 -6.99
C GLY A 48 2.88 3.51 -8.31
N LYS A 49 3.90 2.93 -8.95
CA LYS A 49 3.74 2.20 -10.22
C LYS A 49 3.33 0.72 -10.05
N GLY A 50 2.97 0.32 -8.85
CA GLY A 50 2.35 -0.97 -8.54
C GLY A 50 3.25 -2.20 -8.60
N GLN A 51 4.59 -2.09 -8.67
CA GLN A 51 5.46 -3.27 -8.76
C GLN A 51 5.28 -4.22 -7.58
N PHE A 52 5.28 -3.69 -6.37
CA PHE A 52 5.19 -4.48 -5.15
C PHE A 52 3.86 -5.25 -5.08
N ILE A 53 2.74 -4.54 -5.20
CA ILE A 53 1.42 -5.16 -5.06
C ILE A 53 1.08 -6.12 -6.21
N THR A 54 1.53 -5.82 -7.43
CA THR A 54 1.32 -6.71 -8.58
C THR A 54 2.11 -8.01 -8.43
N GLU A 55 3.34 -7.93 -7.93
CA GLU A 55 4.15 -9.12 -7.68
C GLU A 55 3.61 -9.94 -6.50
N LEU A 56 3.08 -9.29 -5.44
CA LEU A 56 2.38 -9.98 -4.36
C LEU A 56 1.14 -10.72 -4.88
N ALA A 57 0.32 -10.07 -5.70
CA ALA A 57 -0.88 -10.68 -6.27
C ALA A 57 -0.55 -11.91 -7.12
N ARG A 58 0.50 -11.81 -7.95
CA ARG A 58 0.97 -12.93 -8.77
C ARG A 58 1.46 -14.13 -7.94
N ARG A 59 2.11 -13.87 -6.79
CA ARG A 59 2.66 -14.93 -5.91
C ARG A 59 1.60 -15.58 -5.03
N ASN A 60 0.53 -14.87 -4.70
CA ASN A 60 -0.44 -15.30 -3.69
C ASN A 60 -1.86 -15.22 -4.25
N PRO A 61 -2.29 -16.22 -5.05
CA PRO A 61 -3.62 -16.21 -5.67
C PRO A 61 -4.78 -16.31 -4.65
N ASP A 62 -4.50 -16.79 -3.45
CA ASP A 62 -5.48 -16.92 -2.36
C ASP A 62 -5.64 -15.67 -1.50
N ILE A 63 -5.09 -14.52 -1.93
CA ILE A 63 -5.22 -13.22 -1.27
C ILE A 63 -5.71 -12.20 -2.31
N ASN A 64 -6.67 -11.38 -1.95
CA ASN A 64 -7.14 -10.28 -2.78
C ASN A 64 -6.31 -9.01 -2.50
N TYR A 65 -5.86 -8.34 -3.54
CA TYR A 65 -5.01 -7.16 -3.43
C TYR A 65 -5.69 -5.91 -3.98
N ILE A 66 -5.58 -4.82 -3.23
CA ILE A 66 -6.11 -3.51 -3.63
C ILE A 66 -4.98 -2.49 -3.59
N GLY A 67 -4.59 -1.97 -4.74
CA GLY A 67 -3.58 -0.93 -4.85
C GLY A 67 -4.20 0.46 -4.90
N ILE A 68 -3.75 1.37 -4.02
CA ILE A 68 -4.28 2.73 -3.91
C ILE A 68 -3.21 3.73 -4.31
N GLU A 69 -3.52 4.56 -5.30
CA GLU A 69 -2.68 5.67 -5.75
C GLU A 69 -3.56 6.85 -6.19
N ARG A 70 -3.29 8.03 -5.65
CA ARG A 70 -4.11 9.22 -5.90
C ARG A 70 -3.75 10.00 -7.17
N TYR A 71 -2.60 9.69 -7.78
CA TYR A 71 -2.12 10.40 -8.97
C TYR A 71 -2.33 9.56 -10.23
N ASP A 72 -3.28 9.95 -11.08
CA ASP A 72 -3.67 9.21 -12.28
C ASP A 72 -2.50 8.94 -13.23
N THR A 73 -1.57 9.89 -13.36
CA THR A 73 -0.33 9.69 -14.14
C THR A 73 0.54 8.52 -13.63
N VAL A 74 0.51 8.25 -12.33
CA VAL A 74 1.26 7.14 -11.72
C VAL A 74 0.46 5.86 -11.80
N LEU A 75 -0.83 5.95 -11.49
CA LEU A 75 -1.79 4.84 -11.58
C LEU A 75 -1.86 4.26 -13.00
N MET A 76 -1.89 5.11 -14.04
CA MET A 76 -1.82 4.68 -15.43
C MET A 76 -0.60 3.77 -15.70
N LYS A 77 0.55 4.05 -15.09
CA LYS A 77 1.75 3.20 -15.23
C LYS A 77 1.61 1.85 -14.53
N ALA A 78 0.90 1.82 -13.40
CA ALA A 78 0.59 0.58 -12.71
C ALA A 78 -0.38 -0.30 -13.53
N ILE A 79 -1.39 0.33 -14.15
CA ILE A 79 -2.33 -0.36 -15.04
C ILE A 79 -1.58 -0.98 -16.22
N HIS A 80 -0.75 -0.22 -16.94
CA HIS A 80 0.06 -0.75 -18.06
C HIS A 80 1.01 -1.87 -17.62
N LYS A 81 1.55 -1.82 -16.40
CA LYS A 81 2.36 -2.93 -15.87
C LYS A 81 1.51 -4.18 -15.67
N ARG A 82 0.33 -4.04 -15.08
CA ARG A 82 -0.60 -5.15 -14.88
C ARG A 82 -1.02 -5.79 -16.21
N GLU A 83 -1.40 -4.96 -17.20
CA GLU A 83 -1.77 -5.41 -18.55
C GLU A 83 -0.66 -6.23 -19.18
N ARG A 84 0.57 -5.71 -19.20
CA ARG A 84 1.73 -6.42 -19.75
C ARG A 84 1.98 -7.75 -19.05
N MET A 85 1.94 -7.80 -17.71
CA MET A 85 2.13 -9.05 -16.98
C MET A 85 1.03 -10.07 -17.28
N GLN A 86 -0.20 -9.60 -17.50
CA GLN A 86 -1.31 -10.46 -17.91
C GLN A 86 -1.14 -10.98 -19.35
N GLU A 87 -0.65 -10.16 -20.27
CA GLU A 87 -0.26 -10.58 -21.63
C GLU A 87 0.87 -11.63 -21.61
N GLU A 88 1.77 -11.54 -20.63
CA GLU A 88 2.84 -12.51 -20.38
C GLU A 88 2.33 -13.79 -19.65
N GLY A 89 1.03 -13.89 -19.39
CA GLY A 89 0.38 -15.08 -18.83
C GLY A 89 0.20 -15.08 -17.30
N ALA A 90 0.44 -13.96 -16.61
CA ALA A 90 0.16 -13.88 -15.19
C ALA A 90 -1.37 -13.80 -14.93
N ASP A 91 -1.85 -14.60 -13.98
CA ASP A 91 -3.19 -14.42 -13.42
C ASP A 91 -3.11 -13.32 -12.35
N LEU A 92 -3.86 -12.25 -12.56
CA LEU A 92 -3.98 -11.09 -11.66
C LEU A 92 -5.45 -10.77 -11.39
N SER A 93 -6.33 -11.77 -11.47
CA SER A 93 -7.77 -11.64 -11.18
C SER A 93 -8.05 -11.19 -9.73
N ASN A 94 -7.09 -11.43 -8.84
CA ASN A 94 -7.09 -11.04 -7.44
C ASN A 94 -6.53 -9.62 -7.18
N LEU A 95 -6.30 -8.78 -8.22
CA LEU A 95 -5.72 -7.44 -8.09
C LEU A 95 -6.60 -6.38 -8.76
N ILE A 96 -6.94 -5.34 -8.02
CA ILE A 96 -7.60 -4.12 -8.54
C ILE A 96 -6.91 -2.87 -8.00
N PHE A 97 -7.26 -1.73 -8.61
CA PHE A 97 -6.73 -0.43 -8.22
C PHE A 97 -7.83 0.57 -7.85
N MET A 98 -7.46 1.60 -7.09
CA MET A 98 -8.32 2.74 -6.75
C MET A 98 -7.55 4.06 -6.89
N SER A 99 -8.19 5.07 -7.50
CA SER A 99 -7.72 6.46 -7.49
C SER A 99 -8.45 7.22 -6.38
N ILE A 100 -7.92 7.17 -5.14
CA ILE A 100 -8.58 7.76 -3.97
C ILE A 100 -7.57 8.31 -2.96
N ASP A 101 -7.99 9.32 -2.20
CA ASP A 101 -7.22 9.81 -1.04
C ASP A 101 -7.36 8.85 0.15
N ALA A 102 -6.25 8.48 0.75
CA ALA A 102 -6.21 7.54 1.89
C ALA A 102 -7.05 7.99 3.11
N ARG A 103 -7.37 9.28 3.23
CA ARG A 103 -8.25 9.80 4.29
C ARG A 103 -9.70 9.33 4.17
N LEU A 104 -10.11 8.87 3.00
CA LEU A 104 -11.47 8.42 2.72
C LEU A 104 -11.63 6.89 2.83
N LEU A 105 -10.59 6.16 3.22
CA LEU A 105 -10.63 4.69 3.20
C LEU A 105 -11.62 4.08 4.20
N ALA A 106 -11.94 4.77 5.29
CA ALA A 106 -13.00 4.35 6.21
C ALA A 106 -14.42 4.43 5.59
N GLU A 107 -14.59 5.17 4.48
CA GLU A 107 -15.83 5.17 3.69
C GLU A 107 -15.87 4.02 2.69
N VAL A 108 -14.70 3.45 2.36
CA VAL A 108 -14.51 2.38 1.36
C VAL A 108 -14.56 0.99 2.00
N PHE A 109 -13.95 0.84 3.16
CA PHE A 109 -13.86 -0.42 3.88
C PHE A 109 -14.70 -0.40 5.15
N ALA A 110 -15.35 -1.52 5.46
CA ALA A 110 -16.06 -1.73 6.72
C ALA A 110 -15.09 -2.20 7.82
N GLU A 111 -15.58 -2.21 9.05
CA GLU A 111 -14.85 -2.75 10.19
C GLU A 111 -14.43 -4.22 9.94
N ASN A 112 -13.17 -4.56 10.25
CA ASN A 112 -12.59 -5.90 10.07
C ASN A 112 -12.66 -6.41 8.60
N GLU A 113 -12.47 -5.56 7.62
CA GLU A 113 -12.53 -5.95 6.20
C GLU A 113 -11.15 -6.06 5.53
N VAL A 114 -10.11 -5.52 6.14
CA VAL A 114 -8.73 -5.55 5.61
C VAL A 114 -7.84 -6.29 6.61
N GLU A 115 -7.13 -7.32 6.14
CA GLU A 115 -6.20 -8.10 6.98
C GLU A 115 -4.83 -7.43 7.07
N ARG A 116 -4.36 -6.78 5.98
CA ARG A 116 -3.01 -6.20 5.94
C ARG A 116 -2.93 -4.90 5.14
N ILE A 117 -2.19 -3.94 5.70
CA ILE A 117 -1.87 -2.66 5.05
C ILE A 117 -0.37 -2.58 4.81
N TYR A 118 0.02 -2.21 3.59
CA TYR A 118 1.40 -1.93 3.21
C TYR A 118 1.59 -0.44 2.95
N LEU A 119 2.62 0.13 3.55
CA LEU A 119 3.10 1.49 3.33
C LEU A 119 4.57 1.41 2.89
N ASN A 120 4.83 1.58 1.60
CA ASN A 120 6.18 1.45 1.05
C ASN A 120 6.68 2.80 0.52
N PHE A 121 7.76 3.32 1.12
CA PHE A 121 8.48 4.52 0.65
C PHE A 121 7.58 5.75 0.45
N SER A 122 6.60 5.93 1.33
CA SER A 122 5.70 7.07 1.32
C SER A 122 6.46 8.39 1.52
N ASP A 123 5.87 9.50 1.06
CA ASP A 123 6.45 10.83 1.18
C ASP A 123 6.77 11.19 2.63
N PRO A 124 8.02 11.59 2.97
CA PRO A 124 8.45 11.83 4.35
C PRO A 124 7.94 13.14 4.96
N TRP A 125 7.45 14.09 4.13
CA TRP A 125 6.94 15.38 4.58
C TRP A 125 7.82 16.02 5.66
N PRO A 126 9.03 16.52 5.34
CA PRO A 126 10.08 16.82 6.31
C PRO A 126 9.76 18.01 7.24
N LYS A 127 8.79 18.87 6.87
CA LYS A 127 8.41 20.03 7.71
C LYS A 127 7.45 19.59 8.81
N ALA A 128 7.70 19.99 10.07
CA ALA A 128 6.86 19.65 11.22
C ALA A 128 5.37 19.98 11.01
N ARG A 129 5.04 21.13 10.39
CA ARG A 129 3.65 21.51 10.07
C ARG A 129 2.93 20.57 9.09
N GLN A 130 3.65 19.64 8.46
CA GLN A 130 3.15 18.66 7.50
C GLN A 130 3.11 17.24 8.09
N ALA A 131 3.44 17.05 9.35
CA ALA A 131 3.49 15.73 10.00
C ALA A 131 2.19 14.93 9.79
N ASN A 132 1.04 15.59 9.88
CA ASN A 132 -0.27 14.96 9.64
C ASN A 132 -0.50 14.45 8.20
N ARG A 133 0.44 14.70 7.27
CA ARG A 133 0.39 14.15 5.90
C ARG A 133 1.17 12.84 5.78
N ARG A 134 1.98 12.49 6.77
CA ARG A 134 2.70 11.22 6.81
C ARG A 134 1.70 10.09 6.99
N LEU A 135 1.81 9.04 6.19
CA LEU A 135 0.87 7.90 6.25
C LEU A 135 0.95 7.10 7.56
N THR A 136 1.99 7.32 8.36
CA THR A 136 2.14 6.78 9.73
C THR A 136 1.74 7.76 10.82
N SER A 137 1.14 8.92 10.49
CA SER A 137 0.67 9.88 11.50
C SER A 137 -0.58 9.36 12.24
N PRO A 138 -0.85 9.84 13.47
CA PRO A 138 -2.06 9.47 14.22
C PRO A 138 -3.36 9.68 13.44
N VAL A 139 -3.38 10.68 12.53
CA VAL A 139 -4.54 10.93 11.65
C VAL A 139 -4.84 9.72 10.77
N PHE A 140 -3.82 9.17 10.11
CA PHE A 140 -4.00 8.00 9.25
C PHE A 140 -4.13 6.71 10.06
N MET A 141 -3.39 6.57 11.16
CA MET A 141 -3.54 5.40 12.05
C MET A 141 -4.98 5.27 12.55
N ASN A 142 -5.64 6.39 12.89
CA ASN A 142 -7.06 6.42 13.26
C ASN A 142 -8.01 6.10 12.08
N VAL A 143 -7.62 6.33 10.84
CA VAL A 143 -8.39 5.89 9.67
C VAL A 143 -8.25 4.38 9.51
N TYR A 144 -7.04 3.85 9.60
CA TYR A 144 -6.77 2.42 9.42
C TYR A 144 -7.44 1.56 10.49
N SER A 145 -7.49 2.04 11.74
CA SER A 145 -8.14 1.34 12.85
C SER A 145 -9.65 1.12 12.67
N GLN A 146 -10.28 1.84 11.73
CA GLN A 146 -11.71 1.67 11.47
C GLN A 146 -12.03 0.48 10.57
N PHE A 147 -11.05 -0.08 9.86
CA PHE A 147 -11.29 -1.13 8.88
C PHE A 147 -10.29 -2.29 8.91
N LEU A 148 -9.14 -2.13 9.57
CA LEU A 148 -8.20 -3.23 9.75
C LEU A 148 -8.78 -4.27 10.70
N GLU A 149 -8.55 -5.55 10.41
CA GLU A 149 -8.91 -6.66 11.29
C GLU A 149 -8.19 -6.53 12.63
N LYS A 150 -8.78 -7.10 13.69
CA LYS A 150 -8.24 -7.00 15.05
C LYS A 150 -6.80 -7.52 15.19
N ASP A 151 -6.46 -8.58 14.44
CA ASP A 151 -5.12 -9.16 14.40
C ASP A 151 -4.40 -8.79 13.09
N GLY A 152 -4.94 -7.82 12.35
CA GLY A 152 -4.40 -7.35 11.08
C GLY A 152 -3.11 -6.56 11.26
N GLU A 153 -2.28 -6.57 10.25
CA GLU A 153 -0.94 -5.98 10.28
C GLU A 153 -0.81 -4.73 9.42
N LEU A 154 -0.12 -3.74 9.95
CA LEU A 154 0.44 -2.64 9.16
C LEU A 154 1.93 -2.87 8.96
N CYS A 155 2.36 -3.04 7.70
CA CYS A 155 3.74 -3.21 7.29
C CYS A 155 4.26 -1.91 6.68
N PHE A 156 5.27 -1.30 7.28
CA PHE A 156 5.85 -0.05 6.80
C PHE A 156 7.33 -0.24 6.44
N LYS A 157 7.73 0.22 5.23
CA LYS A 157 9.13 0.27 4.76
C LYS A 157 9.49 1.67 4.29
N THR A 158 10.72 2.09 4.60
CA THR A 158 11.32 3.35 4.13
C THR A 158 12.85 3.30 4.20
N ASP A 159 13.52 4.11 3.39
CA ASP A 159 14.97 4.41 3.51
C ASP A 159 15.20 5.76 4.22
N ASN A 160 14.13 6.46 4.58
CA ASN A 160 14.20 7.76 5.26
C ASN A 160 14.20 7.57 6.78
N MET A 161 15.36 7.80 7.41
CA MET A 161 15.56 7.63 8.84
C MET A 161 14.64 8.54 9.68
N ASP A 162 14.49 9.81 9.31
CA ASP A 162 13.67 10.75 10.06
C ASP A 162 12.18 10.35 10.05
N LEU A 163 11.68 9.83 8.90
CA LEU A 163 10.33 9.31 8.81
C LEU A 163 10.18 8.02 9.62
N PHE A 164 11.20 7.16 9.61
CA PHE A 164 11.18 5.93 10.37
C PHE A 164 11.16 6.17 11.88
N ASP A 165 12.04 7.05 12.36
CA ASP A 165 12.11 7.44 13.79
C ASP A 165 10.79 8.10 14.25
N TYR A 166 10.24 9.02 13.44
CA TYR A 166 8.90 9.55 13.67
C TYR A 166 7.84 8.45 13.76
N SER A 167 7.89 7.45 12.90
CA SER A 167 6.90 6.37 12.88
C SER A 167 6.98 5.47 14.11
N LEU A 168 8.19 5.25 14.65
CA LEU A 168 8.40 4.52 15.91
C LEU A 168 7.75 5.22 17.12
N GLU A 169 7.57 6.54 17.06
CA GLU A 169 6.91 7.33 18.09
C GLU A 169 5.40 7.45 17.83
N SER A 170 5.02 7.84 16.61
CA SER A 170 3.64 8.20 16.25
C SER A 170 2.68 7.01 16.20
N ILE A 171 3.16 5.81 15.87
CA ILE A 171 2.33 4.58 15.81
C ILE A 171 1.88 4.17 17.22
N PRO A 172 2.77 4.06 18.24
CA PRO A 172 2.34 3.81 19.61
C PRO A 172 1.48 4.93 20.22
N GLU A 173 1.75 6.20 19.89
CA GLU A 173 0.91 7.32 20.31
C GLU A 173 -0.54 7.21 19.81
N ALA A 174 -0.74 6.55 18.68
CA ALA A 174 -2.07 6.25 18.14
C ALA A 174 -2.72 4.99 18.72
N GLY A 175 -2.09 4.35 19.73
CA GLY A 175 -2.62 3.18 20.41
C GLY A 175 -2.29 1.83 19.74
N TRP A 176 -1.36 1.83 18.77
CA TRP A 176 -0.92 0.61 18.09
C TRP A 176 0.34 0.01 18.74
N THR A 177 0.51 -1.28 18.61
CA THR A 177 1.69 -2.01 19.11
C THR A 177 2.63 -2.35 17.96
N ILE A 178 3.89 -1.90 18.05
CA ILE A 178 4.93 -2.31 17.11
C ILE A 178 5.45 -3.67 17.56
N CYS A 179 5.26 -4.71 16.76
CA CYS A 179 5.63 -6.09 17.06
C CYS A 179 6.95 -6.55 16.42
N ALA A 180 7.43 -5.87 15.37
CA ALA A 180 8.72 -6.17 14.75
C ALA A 180 9.35 -4.90 14.15
N VAL A 181 10.67 -4.79 14.28
CA VAL A 181 11.47 -3.64 13.80
C VAL A 181 12.82 -4.10 13.30
N THR A 182 13.23 -3.60 12.14
CA THR A 182 14.62 -3.67 11.67
C THR A 182 15.06 -2.35 11.05
N ARG A 183 16.34 -2.02 11.21
CA ARG A 183 16.97 -0.86 10.56
C ARG A 183 17.83 -1.25 9.36
N ASP A 184 17.84 -2.53 9.01
CA ASP A 184 18.54 -3.05 7.84
C ASP A 184 17.86 -4.33 7.35
N LEU A 185 16.74 -4.14 6.62
CA LEU A 185 15.89 -5.22 6.14
C LEU A 185 16.65 -6.29 5.37
N HIS A 186 17.56 -5.88 4.48
CA HIS A 186 18.25 -6.82 3.59
C HIS A 186 19.31 -7.67 4.32
N HIS A 187 19.75 -7.27 5.50
CA HIS A 187 20.66 -8.02 6.36
C HIS A 187 19.96 -8.65 7.58
N ASP A 188 18.64 -8.60 7.63
CA ASP A 188 17.82 -9.23 8.67
C ASP A 188 17.06 -10.43 8.08
N PRO A 189 17.52 -11.66 8.25
CA PRO A 189 16.92 -12.83 7.62
C PRO A 189 15.45 -13.04 7.98
N ALA A 190 15.07 -12.77 9.23
CA ALA A 190 13.70 -12.96 9.71
C ALA A 190 12.74 -11.93 9.09
N MET A 191 13.14 -10.65 9.05
CA MET A 191 12.32 -9.56 8.52
C MET A 191 12.31 -9.51 6.99
N ASN A 192 13.32 -10.12 6.35
CA ASN A 192 13.46 -10.16 4.88
C ASN A 192 12.82 -11.42 4.25
N GLU A 193 12.41 -12.39 5.06
CA GLU A 193 11.73 -13.58 4.55
C GLU A 193 10.47 -13.20 3.77
N GLY A 194 10.34 -13.72 2.54
CA GLY A 194 9.21 -13.41 1.66
C GLY A 194 9.13 -11.96 1.17
N ASN A 195 10.14 -11.13 1.42
CA ASN A 195 10.13 -9.73 1.00
C ASN A 195 10.00 -9.60 -0.53
N VAL A 196 9.10 -8.74 -0.94
CA VAL A 196 8.98 -8.26 -2.32
C VAL A 196 9.52 -6.84 -2.35
N MET A 197 10.41 -6.55 -3.29
CA MET A 197 10.97 -5.21 -3.45
C MET A 197 10.10 -4.34 -4.34
N THR A 198 9.98 -3.05 -3.98
CA THR A 198 9.48 -2.03 -4.89
C THR A 198 10.57 -1.62 -5.89
N GLU A 199 10.21 -0.99 -7.03
CA GLU A 199 11.22 -0.40 -7.95
C GLU A 199 12.16 0.58 -7.24
N TYR A 200 11.64 1.29 -6.22
CA TYR A 200 12.41 2.22 -5.41
C TYR A 200 13.41 1.46 -4.53
N GLU A 201 12.95 0.44 -3.83
CA GLU A 201 13.77 -0.41 -2.95
C GLU A 201 14.94 -1.05 -3.72
N GLU A 202 14.67 -1.70 -4.87
CA GLU A 202 15.70 -2.28 -5.74
C GLU A 202 16.80 -1.26 -6.10
N LYS A 203 16.38 -0.06 -6.51
CA LYS A 203 17.28 0.98 -6.94
C LYS A 203 18.16 1.53 -5.81
N PHE A 204 17.62 1.67 -4.60
CA PHE A 204 18.32 2.33 -3.49
C PHE A 204 19.08 1.35 -2.62
N SER A 205 18.60 0.12 -2.44
CA SER A 205 19.36 -0.95 -1.78
C SER A 205 20.60 -1.33 -2.58
N ALA A 206 20.51 -1.37 -3.92
CA ALA A 206 21.67 -1.58 -4.81
C ALA A 206 22.76 -0.51 -4.68
N LYS A 207 22.45 0.65 -4.08
CA LYS A 207 23.41 1.71 -3.74
C LYS A 207 23.97 1.61 -2.32
N GLY A 208 23.59 0.58 -1.57
CA GLY A 208 23.98 0.36 -0.19
C GLY A 208 23.18 1.16 0.83
N ASN A 209 22.03 1.74 0.45
CA ASN A 209 21.14 2.39 1.41
C ASN A 209 20.44 1.31 2.26
N PRO A 210 20.47 1.40 3.60
CA PRO A 210 19.68 0.50 4.43
C PRO A 210 18.18 0.78 4.23
N ILE A 211 17.40 -0.27 4.29
CA ILE A 211 15.93 -0.20 4.28
C ILE A 211 15.42 -0.51 5.68
N TYR A 212 14.67 0.40 6.24
CA TYR A 212 14.01 0.25 7.54
C TYR A 212 12.64 -0.40 7.35
N LYS A 213 12.28 -1.31 8.22
CA LYS A 213 10.95 -1.94 8.23
C LYS A 213 10.43 -2.05 9.66
N LEU A 214 9.16 -1.81 9.84
CA LEU A 214 8.42 -2.20 11.04
C LEU A 214 7.11 -2.89 10.68
N VAL A 215 6.60 -3.67 11.62
CA VAL A 215 5.26 -4.26 11.59
C VAL A 215 4.55 -3.83 12.87
N ALA A 216 3.31 -3.37 12.73
CA ALA A 216 2.47 -2.96 13.85
C ALA A 216 1.08 -3.59 13.75
N ILE A 217 0.46 -3.83 14.90
CA ILE A 217 -0.91 -4.33 15.07
C ILE A 217 -1.71 -3.35 15.94
N GLN A 218 -3.01 -3.41 15.85
CA GLN A 218 -3.91 -2.58 16.64
C GLN A 218 -4.14 -3.14 18.04
#